data_54362d195c460d3b7425b582b8a65101
#
_entry.id   54362d195c460d3b7425b582b8a65101
#
_cell.length_a   1.000
_cell.length_b   1.000
_cell.length_c   1.000
_cell.angle_alpha   90.00
_cell.angle_beta   90.00
_cell.angle_gamma   90.00
#
_symmetry.space_group_name_H-M   'P 1'
#
loop_
_entity.id
_entity.type
_entity.pdbx_description
1 polymer ?
#
loop_
_entity_poly.entity_id
_entity_poly.type
_entity_poly.pdbx_seq_one_letter_code
_entity_poly.pdbx_strand_id
1 'polypeptide(L)'
;LTEVTGTDEAASAVWTMQPAADEAMTGEWRKGDVAVPIHLKAVTVDVPEYGSACESAAFIEPLLAGGTTTSVTKKLGTAGYTELAYAGPARAGLEDYHIVTFVITPATPADEAINAMLAAVLPDGTAESEMAQCAAPMLANAGVPGYIDQAQTPMLITPSWVAVRNGGSNYCGGAHPNNFLSLAVYDRQRGAAADPTRWFKPGALAFYDFDPQPGQFRPIKGLSPALTEAVMARWPMDARDPECLEAARSEWGWTIGLSAEGPVFAPQFPHVIFACTEEVTLPWKAARPFLSKEGRAVMASLRQAPKASGR
;
A
#
# COMPACT_ATOMS: atom_id res chain seq x y z
N LEU A 1 1.03 -24.43 31.13
CA LEU A 1 0.87 -24.10 29.71
C LEU A 1 2.07 -24.61 28.94
N THR A 2 1.84 -25.13 27.73
CA THR A 2 2.89 -25.56 26.82
C THR A 2 2.90 -24.60 25.65
N GLU A 3 4.07 -24.06 25.35
CA GLU A 3 4.27 -23.19 24.17
C GLU A 3 4.54 -24.09 22.95
N VAL A 4 3.85 -23.82 21.87
CA VAL A 4 4.04 -24.48 20.58
C VAL A 4 4.43 -23.41 19.56
N THR A 5 5.47 -23.66 18.79
CA THR A 5 5.95 -22.70 17.77
C THR A 5 5.64 -23.22 16.37
N GLY A 6 4.91 -22.47 15.60
CA GLY A 6 4.51 -22.83 14.23
C GLY A 6 3.49 -23.98 14.19
N THR A 7 3.53 -24.74 13.10
CA THR A 7 2.67 -25.92 12.86
C THR A 7 3.21 -27.21 13.48
N ASP A 8 4.41 -27.19 14.06
CA ASP A 8 4.99 -28.33 14.75
C ASP A 8 4.34 -28.49 16.11
N GLU A 9 3.71 -29.62 16.36
CA GLU A 9 3.10 -29.98 17.67
C GLU A 9 4.14 -30.20 18.79
N ALA A 10 5.43 -30.06 18.48
CA ALA A 10 6.49 -30.20 19.45
C ALA A 10 6.51 -29.04 20.44
N ALA A 11 6.42 -29.33 21.72
CA ALA A 11 6.54 -28.34 22.78
C ALA A 11 7.88 -27.58 22.65
N SER A 12 7.84 -26.27 22.47
CA SER A 12 9.03 -25.44 22.41
C SER A 12 9.49 -24.98 23.80
N ALA A 13 8.54 -24.74 24.69
CA ALA A 13 8.79 -24.35 26.08
C ALA A 13 7.61 -24.71 27.00
N VAL A 14 7.83 -24.66 28.31
CA VAL A 14 6.81 -24.91 29.33
C VAL A 14 6.70 -23.72 30.26
N TRP A 15 5.47 -23.26 30.50
CA TRP A 15 5.13 -22.22 31.45
C TRP A 15 4.52 -22.89 32.71
N THR A 16 5.17 -22.75 33.85
CA THR A 16 4.63 -23.19 35.14
C THR A 16 4.21 -21.96 35.90
N MET A 17 2.89 -21.73 36.02
CA MET A 17 2.34 -20.53 36.63
C MET A 17 1.63 -20.85 37.93
N GLN A 18 1.78 -19.98 38.92
CA GLN A 18 0.96 -19.98 40.12
C GLN A 18 -0.40 -19.35 39.86
N PRO A 19 -1.45 -19.73 40.60
CA PRO A 19 -2.74 -19.05 40.50
C PRO A 19 -2.60 -17.54 40.69
N ALA A 20 -3.42 -16.79 40.00
CA ALA A 20 -3.45 -15.33 40.11
C ALA A 20 -3.84 -14.90 41.53
N ALA A 21 -3.10 -13.96 42.09
CA ALA A 21 -3.41 -13.30 43.37
C ALA A 21 -3.11 -11.79 43.20
N ASP A 22 -3.96 -10.93 43.74
CA ASP A 22 -3.82 -9.49 43.71
C ASP A 22 -3.53 -8.93 42.30
N GLU A 23 -4.27 -9.42 41.30
CA GLU A 23 -4.12 -9.06 39.88
C GLU A 23 -2.73 -9.39 39.29
N ALA A 24 -1.97 -10.27 39.93
CA ALA A 24 -0.66 -10.69 39.48
C ALA A 24 -0.56 -12.21 39.39
N MET A 25 0.24 -12.69 38.45
CA MET A 25 0.64 -14.08 38.30
C MET A 25 2.15 -14.19 38.33
N THR A 26 2.66 -15.19 39.00
CA THR A 26 4.09 -15.49 39.01
C THR A 26 4.33 -16.92 38.54
N GLY A 27 5.52 -17.17 38.03
CA GLY A 27 5.84 -18.50 37.54
C GLY A 27 7.23 -18.59 36.94
N GLU A 28 7.42 -19.61 36.13
CA GLU A 28 8.68 -19.87 35.42
C GLU A 28 8.37 -20.30 33.99
N TRP A 29 9.08 -19.73 33.02
CA TRP A 29 9.20 -20.21 31.65
C TRP A 29 10.47 -21.06 31.55
N ARG A 30 10.36 -22.26 30.95
CA ARG A 30 11.49 -23.17 30.80
C ARG A 30 11.58 -23.75 29.39
N LYS A 31 12.79 -23.69 28.83
CA LYS A 31 13.12 -24.32 27.54
C LYS A 31 14.49 -25.03 27.68
N GLY A 32 14.49 -26.35 27.68
CA GLY A 32 15.69 -27.13 28.00
C GLY A 32 16.23 -26.75 29.36
N ASP A 33 17.51 -26.39 29.45
CA ASP A 33 18.18 -25.97 30.67
C ASP A 33 17.99 -24.50 31.04
N VAL A 34 17.32 -23.72 30.19
CA VAL A 34 17.06 -22.29 30.41
C VAL A 34 15.76 -22.14 31.20
N ALA A 35 15.83 -21.45 32.33
CA ALA A 35 14.68 -21.08 33.15
C ALA A 35 14.64 -19.55 33.35
N VAL A 36 13.46 -18.95 33.10
CA VAL A 36 13.24 -17.51 33.25
C VAL A 36 12.06 -17.29 34.22
N PRO A 37 12.25 -16.51 35.29
CA PRO A 37 11.14 -16.16 36.18
C PRO A 37 10.15 -15.26 35.45
N ILE A 38 8.87 -15.52 35.67
CA ILE A 38 7.76 -14.77 35.07
C ILE A 38 7.01 -14.00 36.16
N HIS A 39 6.79 -12.72 35.92
CA HIS A 39 5.95 -11.84 36.73
C HIS A 39 4.97 -11.13 35.82
N LEU A 40 3.70 -11.47 35.90
CA LEU A 40 2.64 -10.84 35.09
C LEU A 40 1.74 -10.00 36.00
N LYS A 41 1.33 -8.85 35.54
CA LYS A 41 0.34 -8.01 36.20
C LYS A 41 -0.85 -7.84 35.23
N ALA A 42 -2.07 -7.95 35.77
CA ALA A 42 -3.27 -7.66 34.98
C ALA A 42 -3.30 -6.19 34.56
N VAL A 43 -3.66 -5.95 33.33
CA VAL A 43 -3.86 -4.63 32.75
C VAL A 43 -5.25 -4.57 32.16
N THR A 44 -6.02 -3.54 32.49
CA THR A 44 -7.29 -3.28 31.82
C THR A 44 -6.97 -2.67 30.45
N VAL A 45 -7.54 -3.23 29.40
CA VAL A 45 -7.35 -2.78 28.03
C VAL A 45 -8.69 -2.52 27.38
N ASP A 46 -8.74 -1.52 26.50
CA ASP A 46 -9.87 -1.33 25.59
C ASP A 46 -9.76 -2.35 24.46
N VAL A 47 -10.76 -3.22 24.39
CA VAL A 47 -10.87 -4.23 23.32
C VAL A 47 -11.94 -3.78 22.36
N PRO A 48 -11.70 -3.78 21.03
CA PRO A 48 -12.73 -3.48 20.04
C PRO A 48 -13.96 -4.38 20.24
N GLU A 49 -15.16 -3.88 19.94
CA GLU A 49 -16.44 -4.57 20.17
C GLU A 49 -16.47 -6.00 19.60
N TYR A 50 -15.80 -6.21 18.45
CA TYR A 50 -15.69 -7.51 17.77
C TYR A 50 -14.25 -8.00 17.68
N GLY A 51 -13.35 -7.43 18.50
CA GLY A 51 -11.92 -7.73 18.49
C GLY A 51 -11.48 -8.60 19.66
N SER A 52 -10.16 -8.72 19.83
CA SER A 52 -9.49 -9.43 20.90
C SER A 52 -8.55 -8.53 21.70
N ALA A 53 -8.10 -8.98 22.86
CA ALA A 53 -7.08 -8.28 23.65
C ALA A 53 -5.77 -8.08 22.88
N CYS A 54 -5.46 -8.93 21.88
CA CYS A 54 -4.30 -8.78 21.01
C CYS A 54 -4.39 -7.58 20.06
N GLU A 55 -5.56 -7.00 19.90
CA GLU A 55 -5.79 -5.80 19.10
C GLU A 55 -5.71 -4.50 19.92
N SER A 56 -5.52 -4.63 21.24
CA SER A 56 -5.34 -3.47 22.10
C SER A 56 -3.95 -2.84 21.92
N ALA A 57 -3.86 -1.52 22.08
CA ALA A 57 -2.59 -0.80 22.07
C ALA A 57 -1.57 -1.39 23.06
N ALA A 58 -2.02 -1.77 24.26
CA ALA A 58 -1.17 -2.37 25.29
C ALA A 58 -0.51 -3.68 24.84
N PHE A 59 -1.12 -4.43 23.93
CA PHE A 59 -0.53 -5.66 23.39
C PHE A 59 0.30 -5.40 22.15
N ILE A 60 -0.24 -4.67 21.16
CA ILE A 60 0.37 -4.61 19.84
C ILE A 60 1.53 -3.60 19.77
N GLU A 61 1.43 -2.43 20.39
CA GLU A 61 2.47 -1.41 20.30
C GLU A 61 3.85 -1.85 20.82
N PRO A 62 3.97 -2.57 21.95
CA PRO A 62 5.25 -3.13 22.38
C PRO A 62 5.85 -4.12 21.38
N LEU A 63 5.02 -4.83 20.59
CA LEU A 63 5.49 -5.75 19.57
C LEU A 63 6.02 -5.01 18.36
N LEU A 64 5.43 -3.86 17.99
CA LEU A 64 5.85 -3.02 16.87
C LEU A 64 7.14 -2.25 17.18
N ALA A 65 7.49 -2.10 18.45
CA ALA A 65 8.70 -1.40 18.86
C ALA A 65 9.96 -2.09 18.35
N GLY A 66 10.85 -1.31 17.71
CA GLY A 66 12.13 -1.80 17.16
C GLY A 66 12.13 -1.98 15.62
N GLY A 67 11.03 -1.70 14.94
CA GLY A 67 11.05 -1.49 13.50
C GLY A 67 11.96 -0.32 13.12
N THR A 68 12.59 -0.38 11.95
CA THR A 68 13.58 0.62 11.52
C THR A 68 13.25 1.16 10.14
N THR A 69 13.42 2.48 9.97
CA THR A 69 13.32 3.12 8.66
C THR A 69 14.69 3.59 8.22
N THR A 70 15.12 3.12 7.06
CA THR A 70 16.33 3.59 6.39
C THR A 70 15.98 4.57 5.29
N SER A 71 16.93 5.44 4.92
CA SER A 71 16.73 6.42 3.85
C SER A 71 17.87 6.41 2.85
N VAL A 72 17.53 6.51 1.55
CA VAL A 72 18.51 6.55 0.46
C VAL A 72 18.10 7.62 -0.55
N THR A 73 19.02 8.54 -0.86
CA THR A 73 18.80 9.53 -1.91
C THR A 73 18.91 8.89 -3.29
N LYS A 74 17.87 9.07 -4.10
CA LYS A 74 17.76 8.53 -5.47
C LYS A 74 17.41 9.63 -6.47
N LYS A 75 17.36 9.29 -7.75
CA LYS A 75 16.94 10.19 -8.83
C LYS A 75 15.98 9.47 -9.78
N LEU A 76 14.98 10.21 -10.23
CA LEU A 76 14.11 9.86 -11.35
C LEU A 76 14.34 10.90 -12.47
N GLY A 77 15.09 10.53 -13.50
CA GLY A 77 15.62 11.50 -14.46
C GLY A 77 16.49 12.54 -13.77
N THR A 78 16.12 13.82 -13.84
CA THR A 78 16.82 14.93 -13.18
C THR A 78 16.29 15.25 -11.78
N ALA A 79 15.13 14.71 -11.39
CA ALA A 79 14.49 14.99 -10.11
C ALA A 79 15.08 14.11 -9.00
N GLY A 80 15.56 14.72 -7.92
CA GLY A 80 16.00 14.02 -6.70
C GLY A 80 14.81 13.67 -5.81
N TYR A 81 14.91 12.54 -5.12
CA TYR A 81 13.98 12.12 -4.07
C TYR A 81 14.72 11.28 -3.02
N THR A 82 14.14 11.10 -1.86
CA THR A 82 14.65 10.21 -0.83
C THR A 82 13.70 9.04 -0.68
N GLU A 83 14.16 7.82 -0.94
CA GLU A 83 13.44 6.60 -0.63
C GLU A 83 13.54 6.32 0.86
N LEU A 84 12.44 5.92 1.46
CA LEU A 84 12.30 5.50 2.84
C LEU A 84 11.86 4.03 2.83
N ALA A 85 12.65 3.17 3.47
CA ALA A 85 12.37 1.74 3.56
C ALA A 85 12.23 1.33 5.02
N TYR A 86 11.05 0.92 5.41
CA TYR A 86 10.74 0.36 6.71
C TYR A 86 10.92 -1.16 6.67
N ALA A 87 11.56 -1.68 7.72
CA ALA A 87 11.61 -3.09 8.03
C ALA A 87 11.02 -3.29 9.44
N GLY A 88 10.16 -4.27 9.58
CA GLY A 88 9.54 -4.63 10.85
C GLY A 88 10.57 -5.10 11.89
N PRO A 89 10.19 -5.17 13.18
CA PRO A 89 11.06 -5.64 14.24
C PRO A 89 11.52 -7.08 13.97
N ALA A 90 12.80 -7.38 14.25
CA ALA A 90 13.37 -8.73 14.12
C ALA A 90 12.85 -9.64 15.27
N ARG A 91 11.56 -9.92 15.28
CA ARG A 91 10.91 -10.80 16.26
C ARG A 91 9.62 -11.42 15.71
N ALA A 92 9.39 -12.70 16.02
CA ALA A 92 8.10 -13.38 15.90
C ALA A 92 7.37 -13.18 14.54
N GLY A 93 8.12 -13.11 13.42
CA GLY A 93 7.58 -12.94 12.07
C GLY A 93 7.22 -11.50 11.71
N LEU A 94 7.47 -10.50 12.57
CA LEU A 94 7.27 -9.09 12.25
C LEU A 94 8.36 -8.55 11.33
N GLU A 95 9.45 -9.27 11.13
CA GLU A 95 10.48 -9.03 10.11
C GLU A 95 9.95 -9.10 8.68
N ASP A 96 8.82 -9.76 8.44
CA ASP A 96 8.19 -9.88 7.12
C ASP A 96 7.35 -8.64 6.72
N TYR A 97 7.40 -7.58 7.53
CA TYR A 97 6.78 -6.30 7.21
C TYR A 97 7.79 -5.38 6.54
N HIS A 98 7.66 -5.24 5.23
CA HIS A 98 8.50 -4.39 4.37
C HIS A 98 7.65 -3.33 3.69
N ILE A 99 7.86 -2.06 4.02
CA ILE A 99 7.11 -0.95 3.45
C ILE A 99 8.10 0.08 2.91
N VAL A 100 8.03 0.32 1.61
CA VAL A 100 8.86 1.30 0.91
C VAL A 100 7.99 2.45 0.44
N THR A 101 8.44 3.67 0.70
CA THR A 101 7.87 4.89 0.13
C THR A 101 8.99 5.88 -0.21
N PHE A 102 8.63 7.09 -0.56
CA PHE A 102 9.61 8.13 -0.83
C PHE A 102 9.07 9.51 -0.44
N VAL A 103 9.99 10.47 -0.32
CA VAL A 103 9.68 11.89 -0.21
C VAL A 103 10.43 12.66 -1.28
N ILE A 104 9.80 13.67 -1.85
CA ILE A 104 10.45 14.59 -2.80
C ILE A 104 11.24 15.66 -2.03
N THR A 105 12.27 16.23 -2.65
CA THR A 105 12.92 17.41 -2.10
C THR A 105 11.92 18.58 -2.10
N PRO A 106 11.49 19.07 -0.93
CA PRO A 106 10.46 20.10 -0.86
C PRO A 106 11.03 21.46 -1.31
N ALA A 107 10.26 22.16 -2.13
CA ALA A 107 10.53 23.53 -2.53
C ALA A 107 9.46 24.51 -2.01
N THR A 108 8.33 23.99 -1.57
CA THR A 108 7.16 24.75 -1.12
C THR A 108 6.46 24.01 0.03
N PRO A 109 5.61 24.71 0.85
CA PRO A 109 4.76 24.03 1.83
C PRO A 109 3.79 23.00 1.19
N ALA A 110 3.42 23.16 -0.07
CA ALA A 110 2.62 22.19 -0.80
C ALA A 110 3.39 20.87 -1.01
N ASP A 111 4.68 20.92 -1.26
CA ASP A 111 5.53 19.73 -1.34
C ASP A 111 5.65 19.01 0.01
N GLU A 112 5.70 19.76 1.13
CA GLU A 112 5.70 19.17 2.48
C GLU A 112 4.39 18.43 2.77
N ALA A 113 3.24 18.99 2.34
CA ALA A 113 1.97 18.31 2.46
C ALA A 113 1.92 17.00 1.64
N ILE A 114 2.49 16.99 0.42
CA ILE A 114 2.62 15.77 -0.37
C ILE A 114 3.54 14.77 0.32
N ASN A 115 4.68 15.21 0.85
CA ASN A 115 5.61 14.33 1.58
C ASN A 115 4.96 13.70 2.80
N ALA A 116 4.12 14.45 3.53
CA ALA A 116 3.35 13.90 4.65
C ALA A 116 2.38 12.79 4.20
N MET A 117 1.68 12.98 3.08
CA MET A 117 0.80 11.95 2.51
C MET A 117 1.58 10.72 2.02
N LEU A 118 2.75 10.90 1.41
CA LEU A 118 3.60 9.80 0.96
C LEU A 118 4.18 9.01 2.15
N ALA A 119 4.60 9.70 3.20
CA ALA A 119 5.16 9.07 4.39
C ALA A 119 4.12 8.40 5.29
N ALA A 120 2.84 8.74 5.15
CA ALA A 120 1.75 8.22 5.98
C ALA A 120 1.52 6.69 5.89
N VAL A 121 2.11 6.03 4.89
CA VAL A 121 2.07 4.55 4.78
C VAL A 121 3.08 3.86 5.71
N LEU A 122 4.07 4.61 6.21
CA LEU A 122 5.05 4.05 7.14
C LEU A 122 4.40 3.86 8.52
N PRO A 123 4.66 2.71 9.18
CA PRO A 123 4.18 2.51 10.54
C PRO A 123 4.71 3.57 11.50
N ASP A 124 3.83 4.13 12.29
CA ASP A 124 4.14 5.11 13.34
C ASP A 124 4.33 4.47 14.73
N GLY A 125 4.17 3.15 14.81
CA GLY A 125 4.29 2.37 16.03
C GLY A 125 3.02 2.33 16.88
N THR A 126 1.92 2.93 16.41
CA THR A 126 0.62 2.92 17.12
C THR A 126 -0.24 1.72 16.71
N ALA A 127 -1.26 1.44 17.51
CA ALA A 127 -2.25 0.40 17.23
C ALA A 127 -3.14 0.73 16.01
N GLU A 128 -3.21 2.00 15.63
CA GLU A 128 -3.98 2.48 14.48
C GLU A 128 -3.22 2.33 13.15
N SER A 129 -1.90 2.05 13.18
CA SER A 129 -1.12 1.84 11.95
C SER A 129 -1.63 0.63 11.16
N GLU A 130 -1.52 0.69 9.82
CA GLU A 130 -1.92 -0.42 8.94
C GLU A 130 -1.18 -1.73 9.31
N MET A 131 0.09 -1.61 9.69
CA MET A 131 0.87 -2.75 10.18
C MET A 131 0.23 -3.37 11.43
N ALA A 132 -0.16 -2.57 12.42
CA ALA A 132 -0.81 -3.06 13.64
C ALA A 132 -2.14 -3.74 13.32
N GLN A 133 -2.96 -3.12 12.48
CA GLN A 133 -4.25 -3.65 12.06
C GLN A 133 -4.14 -4.92 11.22
N CYS A 134 -3.03 -5.15 10.55
CA CYS A 134 -2.72 -6.41 9.88
C CYS A 134 -2.25 -7.47 10.89
N ALA A 135 -1.27 -7.15 11.73
CA ALA A 135 -0.62 -8.11 12.61
C ALA A 135 -1.50 -8.56 13.77
N ALA A 136 -2.25 -7.65 14.40
CA ALA A 136 -2.99 -7.94 15.63
C ALA A 136 -4.10 -8.99 15.46
N PRO A 137 -5.01 -8.91 14.47
CA PRO A 137 -6.01 -9.96 14.23
C PRO A 137 -5.39 -11.30 13.83
N MET A 138 -4.27 -11.28 13.11
CA MET A 138 -3.55 -12.49 12.73
C MET A 138 -2.94 -13.19 13.93
N LEU A 139 -2.28 -12.45 14.82
CA LEU A 139 -1.76 -12.97 16.10
C LEU A 139 -2.89 -13.53 16.96
N ALA A 140 -4.03 -12.83 17.04
CA ALA A 140 -5.19 -13.25 17.81
C ALA A 140 -5.80 -14.57 17.33
N ASN A 141 -5.91 -14.77 16.01
CA ASN A 141 -6.66 -15.85 15.40
C ASN A 141 -5.77 -17.03 14.94
N ALA A 142 -4.57 -16.73 14.44
CA ALA A 142 -3.68 -17.72 13.86
C ALA A 142 -2.34 -17.88 14.58
N GLY A 143 -2.03 -17.01 15.56
CA GLY A 143 -0.77 -17.03 16.28
C GLY A 143 0.46 -16.61 15.45
N VAL A 144 0.24 -16.08 14.26
CA VAL A 144 1.28 -15.54 13.35
C VAL A 144 0.89 -14.12 12.93
N PRO A 145 1.84 -13.20 12.74
CA PRO A 145 1.52 -11.79 12.52
C PRO A 145 1.10 -11.44 11.08
N GLY A 146 1.11 -12.38 10.14
CA GLY A 146 0.92 -12.05 8.72
C GLY A 146 2.12 -11.35 8.09
N TYR A 147 1.91 -10.62 7.00
CA TYR A 147 2.96 -9.82 6.36
C TYR A 147 2.38 -8.67 5.51
N ILE A 148 3.20 -7.65 5.29
CA ILE A 148 2.99 -6.61 4.28
C ILE A 148 4.30 -6.43 3.50
N ASP A 149 4.24 -6.58 2.19
CA ASP A 149 5.30 -6.19 1.24
C ASP A 149 4.71 -5.15 0.29
N GLN A 150 5.01 -3.88 0.54
CA GLN A 150 4.42 -2.74 -0.15
C GLN A 150 5.49 -1.78 -0.62
N ALA A 151 5.36 -1.30 -1.85
CA ALA A 151 6.24 -0.26 -2.39
C ALA A 151 5.45 0.85 -3.08
N GLN A 152 5.61 2.07 -2.59
CA GLN A 152 5.29 3.30 -3.31
C GLN A 152 6.53 3.76 -4.06
N THR A 153 6.46 3.81 -5.38
CA THR A 153 7.56 4.23 -6.24
C THR A 153 7.17 5.42 -7.11
N PRO A 154 8.07 6.40 -7.32
CA PRO A 154 7.77 7.53 -8.18
C PRO A 154 7.78 7.11 -9.66
N MET A 155 6.69 7.40 -10.37
CA MET A 155 6.57 7.26 -11.82
C MET A 155 6.94 8.55 -12.55
N LEU A 156 6.68 9.70 -11.91
CA LEU A 156 6.94 11.02 -12.46
C LEU A 156 7.17 12.02 -11.33
N ILE A 157 8.21 12.82 -11.44
CA ILE A 157 8.44 13.99 -10.58
C ILE A 157 8.76 15.17 -11.49
N THR A 158 7.87 16.16 -11.50
CA THR A 158 8.02 17.42 -12.25
C THR A 158 7.75 18.63 -11.36
N PRO A 159 7.97 19.86 -11.80
CA PRO A 159 7.57 21.04 -11.03
C PRO A 159 6.09 21.13 -10.69
N SER A 160 5.21 20.46 -11.44
CA SER A 160 3.76 20.54 -11.22
C SER A 160 3.14 19.25 -10.67
N TRP A 161 3.78 18.09 -10.88
CA TRP A 161 3.18 16.79 -10.61
C TRP A 161 4.13 15.81 -9.94
N VAL A 162 3.59 15.01 -9.04
CA VAL A 162 4.21 13.75 -8.58
C VAL A 162 3.24 12.63 -8.89
N ALA A 163 3.66 11.64 -9.67
CA ALA A 163 2.88 10.43 -9.92
C ALA A 163 3.54 9.24 -9.25
N VAL A 164 2.73 8.39 -8.66
CA VAL A 164 3.13 7.30 -7.78
C VAL A 164 2.48 6.00 -8.22
N ARG A 165 3.26 4.95 -8.26
CA ARG A 165 2.80 3.57 -8.27
C ARG A 165 2.86 3.03 -6.85
N ASN A 166 1.75 2.52 -6.34
CA ASN A 166 1.70 1.79 -5.08
C ASN A 166 1.28 0.35 -5.38
N GLY A 167 2.13 -0.59 -5.08
CA GLY A 167 1.84 -2.00 -5.34
C GLY A 167 2.54 -2.91 -4.35
N GLY A 168 2.05 -4.14 -4.26
CA GLY A 168 2.60 -5.12 -3.35
C GLY A 168 1.67 -6.28 -3.08
N SER A 169 1.97 -6.98 -2.00
CA SER A 169 1.13 -8.04 -1.46
C SER A 169 1.05 -7.97 0.06
N ASN A 170 -0.03 -8.46 0.61
CA ASN A 170 -0.18 -8.60 2.06
C ASN A 170 -0.96 -9.86 2.41
N TYR A 171 -0.80 -10.31 3.63
CA TYR A 171 -1.65 -11.31 4.25
C TYR A 171 -1.97 -10.90 5.68
N CYS A 172 -3.18 -10.42 5.87
CA CYS A 172 -3.71 -9.95 7.16
C CYS A 172 -4.88 -10.84 7.61
N GLY A 173 -4.90 -12.09 7.17
CA GLY A 173 -5.97 -13.06 7.42
C GLY A 173 -6.82 -13.33 6.19
N GLY A 174 -7.68 -14.35 6.30
CA GLY A 174 -8.54 -14.82 5.22
C GLY A 174 -7.98 -16.04 4.48
N ALA A 175 -8.58 -16.38 3.33
CA ALA A 175 -8.31 -17.62 2.61
C ALA A 175 -6.99 -17.60 1.80
N HIS A 176 -6.48 -16.42 1.46
CA HIS A 176 -5.28 -16.26 0.63
C HIS A 176 -4.68 -14.86 0.78
N PRO A 177 -3.40 -14.65 0.44
CA PRO A 177 -2.81 -13.34 0.32
C PRO A 177 -3.57 -12.44 -0.66
N ASN A 178 -3.47 -11.12 -0.47
CA ASN A 178 -3.97 -10.12 -1.38
C ASN A 178 -2.81 -9.49 -2.15
N ASN A 179 -3.00 -9.26 -3.45
CA ASN A 179 -2.10 -8.47 -4.29
C ASN A 179 -2.83 -7.20 -4.71
N PHE A 180 -2.13 -6.10 -4.76
CA PHE A 180 -2.71 -4.80 -5.10
C PHE A 180 -1.78 -3.95 -5.95
N LEU A 181 -2.39 -3.12 -6.79
CA LEU A 181 -1.74 -2.08 -7.56
C LEU A 181 -2.67 -0.88 -7.60
N SER A 182 -2.17 0.29 -7.22
CA SER A 182 -2.89 1.55 -7.40
C SER A 182 -1.95 2.63 -7.93
N LEU A 183 -2.54 3.59 -8.63
CA LEU A 183 -1.82 4.73 -9.19
C LEU A 183 -2.38 6.00 -8.56
N ALA A 184 -1.50 6.87 -8.10
CA ALA A 184 -1.87 8.15 -7.52
C ALA A 184 -1.13 9.30 -8.22
N VAL A 185 -1.74 10.46 -8.23
CA VAL A 185 -1.10 11.68 -8.74
C VAL A 185 -1.34 12.81 -7.76
N TYR A 186 -0.31 13.58 -7.50
CA TYR A 186 -0.35 14.75 -6.62
C TYR A 186 -0.05 16.02 -7.40
N ASP A 187 -0.87 17.04 -7.17
CA ASP A 187 -0.69 18.40 -7.70
C ASP A 187 0.24 19.19 -6.75
N ARG A 188 1.46 19.48 -7.19
CA ARG A 188 2.46 20.20 -6.41
C ARG A 188 2.11 21.68 -6.16
N GLN A 189 1.20 22.25 -6.93
CA GLN A 189 0.74 23.63 -6.67
C GLN A 189 -0.29 23.66 -5.55
N ARG A 190 -1.08 22.60 -5.40
CA ARG A 190 -2.12 22.49 -4.39
C ARG A 190 -1.67 21.78 -3.11
N GLY A 191 -0.60 20.97 -3.18
CA GLY A 191 -0.19 20.10 -2.09
C GLY A 191 -1.21 19.00 -1.77
N ALA A 192 -1.90 18.47 -2.77
CA ALA A 192 -3.01 17.55 -2.59
C ALA A 192 -3.04 16.50 -3.71
N ALA A 193 -3.72 15.39 -3.44
CA ALA A 193 -4.04 14.39 -4.45
C ALA A 193 -4.90 15.02 -5.56
N ALA A 194 -4.57 14.70 -6.80
CA ALA A 194 -5.33 15.08 -7.98
C ALA A 194 -6.27 13.95 -8.37
N ASP A 195 -7.48 14.30 -8.81
CA ASP A 195 -8.44 13.34 -9.36
C ASP A 195 -8.22 13.16 -10.88
N PRO A 196 -7.58 12.08 -11.33
CA PRO A 196 -7.30 11.88 -12.75
C PRO A 196 -8.57 11.67 -13.59
N THR A 197 -9.70 11.32 -12.97
CA THR A 197 -10.96 11.11 -13.71
C THR A 197 -11.45 12.39 -14.37
N ARG A 198 -11.15 13.54 -13.78
CA ARG A 198 -11.50 14.88 -14.32
C ARG A 198 -10.75 15.25 -15.60
N TRP A 199 -9.67 14.52 -15.90
CA TRP A 199 -8.90 14.75 -17.13
C TRP A 199 -9.61 14.21 -18.37
N PHE A 200 -10.66 13.41 -18.18
CA PHE A 200 -11.41 12.79 -19.25
C PHE A 200 -12.76 13.47 -19.48
N LYS A 201 -13.23 13.41 -20.72
CA LYS A 201 -14.56 13.90 -21.08
C LYS A 201 -15.65 13.07 -20.44
N PRO A 202 -16.83 13.63 -20.20
CA PRO A 202 -18.02 12.85 -19.82
C PRO A 202 -18.22 11.68 -20.82
N GLY A 203 -18.52 10.49 -20.28
CA GLY A 203 -18.71 9.28 -21.05
C GLY A 203 -17.44 8.55 -21.49
N ALA A 204 -16.23 9.09 -21.22
CA ALA A 204 -14.98 8.34 -21.44
C ALA A 204 -14.74 7.28 -20.36
N LEU A 205 -15.23 7.53 -19.13
CA LEU A 205 -15.14 6.65 -17.99
C LEU A 205 -16.54 6.30 -17.47
N ALA A 206 -16.73 5.06 -17.04
CA ALA A 206 -17.87 4.60 -16.28
C ALA A 206 -17.48 4.47 -14.80
N PHE A 207 -18.40 4.72 -13.89
CA PHE A 207 -18.15 4.71 -12.45
C PHE A 207 -19.09 3.72 -11.75
N TYR A 208 -18.66 3.22 -10.59
CA TYR A 208 -19.54 2.48 -9.72
C TYR A 208 -20.65 3.39 -9.17
N ASP A 209 -21.82 2.80 -8.94
CA ASP A 209 -23.00 3.53 -8.45
C ASP A 209 -23.03 3.59 -6.92
N PHE A 210 -22.00 4.23 -6.36
CA PHE A 210 -21.95 4.58 -4.95
C PHE A 210 -21.14 5.86 -4.74
N ASP A 211 -21.45 6.60 -3.68
CA ASP A 211 -20.73 7.79 -3.32
C ASP A 211 -19.40 7.44 -2.65
N PRO A 212 -18.28 8.06 -3.06
CA PRO A 212 -16.99 7.84 -2.42
C PRO A 212 -17.01 8.39 -0.99
N GLN A 213 -16.21 7.78 -0.12
CA GLN A 213 -15.99 8.32 1.22
C GLN A 213 -15.29 9.69 1.14
N PRO A 214 -15.41 10.55 2.17
CA PRO A 214 -14.71 11.83 2.21
C PRO A 214 -13.20 11.64 1.96
N GLY A 215 -12.65 12.43 1.05
CA GLY A 215 -11.23 12.34 0.66
C GLY A 215 -10.90 11.28 -0.40
N GLN A 216 -11.85 10.44 -0.79
CA GLN A 216 -11.68 9.45 -1.85
C GLN A 216 -12.22 9.97 -3.19
N PHE A 217 -11.62 9.55 -4.28
CA PHE A 217 -12.15 9.78 -5.61
C PHE A 217 -13.15 8.69 -5.98
N ARG A 218 -14.08 9.04 -6.89
CA ARG A 218 -15.07 8.06 -7.38
C ARG A 218 -14.37 6.94 -8.13
N PRO A 219 -14.54 5.67 -7.72
CA PRO A 219 -13.83 4.57 -8.35
C PRO A 219 -14.36 4.31 -9.76
N ILE A 220 -13.44 4.05 -10.68
CA ILE A 220 -13.72 3.80 -12.08
C ILE A 220 -14.15 2.34 -12.23
N LYS A 221 -15.35 2.10 -12.77
CA LYS A 221 -15.87 0.77 -13.08
C LYS A 221 -15.33 0.25 -14.43
N GLY A 222 -15.19 1.15 -15.40
CA GLY A 222 -14.76 0.77 -16.73
C GLY A 222 -14.41 1.97 -17.61
N LEU A 223 -13.85 1.67 -18.76
CA LEU A 223 -13.54 2.63 -19.81
C LEU A 223 -14.60 2.56 -20.91
N SER A 224 -14.85 3.66 -21.63
CA SER A 224 -15.71 3.61 -22.81
C SER A 224 -15.12 2.67 -23.87
N PRO A 225 -15.92 2.05 -24.74
CA PRO A 225 -15.41 1.10 -25.75
C PRO A 225 -14.25 1.67 -26.59
N ALA A 226 -14.35 2.92 -27.02
CA ALA A 226 -13.29 3.56 -27.80
C ALA A 226 -12.00 3.79 -26.99
N LEU A 227 -12.10 4.13 -25.70
CA LEU A 227 -10.94 4.29 -24.83
C LEU A 227 -10.34 2.93 -24.48
N THR A 228 -11.17 1.90 -24.23
CA THR A 228 -10.72 0.52 -24.04
C THR A 228 -9.86 0.07 -25.20
N GLU A 229 -10.35 0.19 -26.44
CA GLU A 229 -9.56 -0.23 -27.62
C GLU A 229 -8.27 0.59 -27.79
N ALA A 230 -8.28 1.87 -27.44
CA ALA A 230 -7.06 2.68 -27.49
C ALA A 230 -6.01 2.23 -26.47
N VAL A 231 -6.42 1.81 -25.26
CA VAL A 231 -5.57 1.25 -24.23
C VAL A 231 -5.11 -0.15 -24.63
N MET A 232 -6.02 -1.03 -25.04
CA MET A 232 -5.71 -2.40 -25.44
C MET A 232 -4.77 -2.49 -26.63
N ALA A 233 -4.82 -1.53 -27.56
CA ALA A 233 -3.85 -1.43 -28.67
C ALA A 233 -2.41 -1.18 -28.17
N ARG A 234 -2.22 -0.78 -26.90
CA ARG A 234 -0.92 -0.53 -26.25
C ARG A 234 -0.56 -1.57 -25.19
N TRP A 235 -1.40 -2.58 -25.04
CA TRP A 235 -1.11 -3.67 -24.12
C TRP A 235 0.23 -4.32 -24.46
N PRO A 236 1.11 -4.61 -23.49
CA PRO A 236 2.42 -5.22 -23.75
C PRO A 236 2.30 -6.50 -24.57
N MET A 237 3.20 -6.68 -25.54
CA MET A 237 3.11 -7.83 -26.48
C MET A 237 3.38 -9.18 -25.80
N ASP A 238 4.23 -9.18 -24.80
CA ASP A 238 4.57 -10.34 -23.97
C ASP A 238 3.45 -10.71 -22.97
N ALA A 239 2.56 -9.76 -22.66
CA ALA A 239 1.41 -9.94 -21.78
C ALA A 239 0.09 -10.18 -22.55
N ARG A 240 0.14 -10.50 -23.85
CA ARG A 240 -1.05 -10.71 -24.70
C ARG A 240 -1.65 -12.11 -24.61
N ASP A 241 -1.72 -12.66 -23.40
CA ASP A 241 -2.52 -13.81 -23.14
C ASP A 241 -4.01 -13.53 -23.43
N PRO A 242 -4.72 -14.38 -24.20
CA PRO A 242 -6.12 -14.14 -24.55
C PRO A 242 -7.04 -13.98 -23.34
N GLU A 243 -6.81 -14.74 -22.27
CA GLU A 243 -7.61 -14.68 -21.05
C GLU A 243 -7.37 -13.34 -20.31
N CYS A 244 -6.12 -12.87 -20.25
CA CYS A 244 -5.77 -11.58 -19.68
C CYS A 244 -6.39 -10.41 -20.50
N LEU A 245 -6.39 -10.51 -21.83
CA LEU A 245 -7.00 -9.50 -22.69
C LEU A 245 -8.52 -9.46 -22.57
N GLU A 246 -9.17 -10.60 -22.38
CA GLU A 246 -10.61 -10.69 -22.13
C GLU A 246 -10.93 -10.11 -20.74
N ALA A 247 -10.17 -10.49 -19.72
CA ALA A 247 -10.31 -9.94 -18.37
C ALA A 247 -10.18 -8.42 -18.37
N ALA A 248 -9.19 -7.85 -19.08
CA ALA A 248 -8.99 -6.40 -19.17
C ALA A 248 -10.12 -5.64 -19.87
N ARG A 249 -10.93 -6.31 -20.69
CA ARG A 249 -12.15 -5.73 -21.29
C ARG A 249 -13.39 -5.82 -20.39
N SER A 250 -13.29 -6.58 -19.30
CA SER A 250 -14.37 -6.75 -18.34
C SER A 250 -14.44 -5.60 -17.33
N GLU A 251 -15.51 -5.53 -16.55
CA GLU A 251 -15.78 -4.44 -15.60
C GLU A 251 -15.12 -4.71 -14.22
N TRP A 252 -13.79 -4.85 -14.17
CA TRP A 252 -13.06 -5.04 -12.90
C TRP A 252 -12.65 -3.74 -12.21
N GLY A 253 -12.82 -2.62 -12.88
CA GLY A 253 -12.34 -1.33 -12.40
C GLY A 253 -10.97 -0.98 -12.96
N TRP A 254 -10.63 0.30 -12.83
CA TRP A 254 -9.38 0.87 -13.35
C TRP A 254 -8.82 1.91 -12.40
N THR A 255 -7.50 1.97 -12.32
CA THR A 255 -6.78 3.11 -11.74
C THR A 255 -6.05 3.88 -12.84
N ILE A 256 -5.90 5.18 -12.63
CA ILE A 256 -5.26 6.07 -13.61
C ILE A 256 -4.13 6.84 -12.94
N GLY A 257 -2.94 6.73 -13.51
CA GLY A 257 -1.75 7.48 -13.14
C GLY A 257 -1.31 8.44 -14.23
N LEU A 258 -0.08 8.93 -14.08
CA LEU A 258 0.51 9.91 -14.97
C LEU A 258 1.97 9.56 -15.25
N SER A 259 2.35 9.58 -16.53
CA SER A 259 3.73 9.58 -16.98
C SER A 259 4.03 10.81 -17.84
N ALA A 260 5.29 11.02 -18.18
CA ALA A 260 5.66 12.09 -19.12
C ALA A 260 5.02 11.92 -20.50
N GLU A 261 4.78 10.68 -20.91
CA GLU A 261 4.26 10.33 -22.22
C GLU A 261 2.74 10.37 -22.31
N GLY A 262 2.03 10.20 -21.17
CA GLY A 262 0.58 10.19 -21.14
C GLY A 262 -0.01 9.65 -19.83
N PRO A 263 -1.35 9.58 -19.76
CA PRO A 263 -2.01 8.88 -18.68
C PRO A 263 -1.66 7.39 -18.72
N VAL A 264 -1.50 6.81 -17.53
CA VAL A 264 -1.23 5.38 -17.32
C VAL A 264 -2.50 4.74 -16.80
N PHE A 265 -2.90 3.62 -17.37
CA PHE A 265 -4.07 2.85 -16.97
C PHE A 265 -3.63 1.50 -16.42
N ALA A 266 -4.18 1.08 -15.31
CA ALA A 266 -4.02 -0.28 -14.81
C ALA A 266 -5.37 -0.83 -14.35
N PRO A 267 -5.73 -2.08 -14.76
CA PRO A 267 -6.95 -2.72 -14.29
C PRO A 267 -6.81 -3.08 -12.81
N GLN A 268 -7.94 -3.10 -12.11
CA GLN A 268 -8.04 -3.50 -10.70
C GLN A 268 -8.51 -4.94 -10.59
N PHE A 269 -7.63 -5.86 -10.93
CA PHE A 269 -7.94 -7.28 -10.94
C PHE A 269 -7.99 -7.88 -9.54
N PRO A 270 -8.92 -8.84 -9.28
CA PRO A 270 -8.90 -9.64 -8.07
C PRO A 270 -7.68 -10.58 -8.06
N HIS A 271 -7.36 -11.10 -6.88
CA HIS A 271 -6.20 -11.97 -6.65
C HIS A 271 -6.04 -13.09 -7.70
N VAL A 272 -7.13 -13.77 -8.07
CA VAL A 272 -7.11 -14.93 -8.97
C VAL A 272 -6.60 -14.66 -10.39
N ILE A 273 -6.70 -13.40 -10.84
CA ILE A 273 -6.21 -12.96 -12.16
C ILE A 273 -5.24 -11.77 -12.05
N PHE A 274 -4.72 -11.50 -10.86
CA PHE A 274 -3.83 -10.37 -10.63
C PHE A 274 -2.55 -10.42 -11.50
N ALA A 275 -2.10 -11.62 -11.85
CA ALA A 275 -0.98 -11.82 -12.77
C ALA A 275 -1.20 -11.20 -14.17
N CYS A 276 -2.44 -10.91 -14.55
CA CYS A 276 -2.80 -10.20 -15.78
C CYS A 276 -2.71 -8.67 -15.66
N THR A 277 -2.34 -8.12 -14.47
CA THR A 277 -2.31 -6.67 -14.26
C THR A 277 -1.14 -6.04 -15.00
N GLU A 278 -1.46 -5.12 -15.92
CA GLU A 278 -0.49 -4.37 -16.71
C GLU A 278 -0.70 -2.86 -16.55
N GLU A 279 0.38 -2.11 -16.57
CA GLU A 279 0.37 -0.66 -16.58
C GLU A 279 0.53 -0.16 -18.01
N VAL A 280 -0.53 0.34 -18.60
CA VAL A 280 -0.57 0.75 -20.00
C VAL A 280 -0.52 2.27 -20.13
N THR A 281 0.58 2.81 -20.62
CA THR A 281 0.69 4.23 -20.97
C THR A 281 -0.02 4.51 -22.29
N LEU A 282 -1.03 5.38 -22.27
CA LEU A 282 -1.68 5.89 -23.47
C LEU A 282 -1.01 7.21 -23.89
N PRO A 283 -0.18 7.23 -24.97
CA PRO A 283 0.52 8.43 -25.38
C PRO A 283 -0.42 9.61 -25.60
N TRP A 284 0.00 10.83 -25.25
CA TRP A 284 -0.81 12.05 -25.32
C TRP A 284 -1.52 12.26 -26.66
N LYS A 285 -0.88 11.84 -27.77
CA LYS A 285 -1.50 11.90 -29.11
C LYS A 285 -2.75 11.00 -29.18
N ALA A 286 -2.67 9.80 -28.63
CA ALA A 286 -3.77 8.83 -28.61
C ALA A 286 -4.82 9.19 -27.54
N ALA A 287 -4.40 9.72 -26.39
CA ALA A 287 -5.30 10.14 -25.31
C ALA A 287 -6.13 11.39 -25.67
N ARG A 288 -5.60 12.29 -26.53
CA ARG A 288 -6.19 13.60 -26.84
C ARG A 288 -7.69 13.60 -27.19
N PRO A 289 -8.24 12.65 -27.97
CA PRO A 289 -9.67 12.61 -28.27
C PRO A 289 -10.57 12.47 -27.03
N PHE A 290 -10.07 11.83 -25.98
CA PHE A 290 -10.79 11.52 -24.74
C PHE A 290 -10.60 12.61 -23.68
N LEU A 291 -9.61 13.52 -23.82
CA LEU A 291 -9.28 14.48 -22.79
C LEU A 291 -10.29 15.63 -22.69
N SER A 292 -10.66 15.97 -21.45
CA SER A 292 -11.37 17.18 -21.07
C SER A 292 -10.50 18.44 -21.27
N LYS A 293 -11.01 19.62 -20.93
CA LYS A 293 -10.21 20.87 -20.89
C LYS A 293 -9.08 20.74 -19.84
N GLU A 294 -9.36 20.16 -18.67
CA GLU A 294 -8.40 19.95 -17.60
C GLU A 294 -7.30 18.95 -18.02
N GLY A 295 -7.65 17.82 -18.62
CA GLY A 295 -6.66 16.85 -19.13
C GLY A 295 -5.74 17.43 -20.23
N ARG A 296 -6.26 18.33 -21.06
CA ARG A 296 -5.41 19.06 -22.03
C ARG A 296 -4.46 20.06 -21.35
N ALA A 297 -4.86 20.66 -20.24
CA ALA A 297 -3.99 21.54 -19.46
C ALA A 297 -2.85 20.73 -18.79
N VAL A 298 -3.15 19.55 -18.23
CA VAL A 298 -2.14 18.61 -17.72
C VAL A 298 -1.14 18.23 -18.81
N MET A 299 -1.62 17.83 -19.99
CA MET A 299 -0.76 17.53 -21.14
C MET A 299 0.15 18.72 -21.52
N ALA A 300 -0.37 19.94 -21.47
CA ALA A 300 0.39 21.14 -21.82
C ALA A 300 1.49 21.44 -20.78
N SER A 301 1.19 21.28 -19.48
CA SER A 301 2.17 21.50 -18.40
C SER A 301 3.37 20.55 -18.49
N LEU A 302 3.15 19.30 -18.88
CA LEU A 302 4.23 18.32 -19.05
C LEU A 302 5.10 18.55 -20.28
N ARG A 303 4.56 19.16 -21.35
CA ARG A 303 5.33 19.50 -22.54
C ARG A 303 6.28 20.69 -22.32
N GLN A 304 5.98 21.54 -21.35
CA GLN A 304 6.80 22.70 -21.01
C GLN A 304 7.92 22.36 -20.03
N ALA A 305 7.87 21.21 -19.37
CA ALA A 305 8.95 20.73 -18.53
C ALA A 305 10.21 20.47 -19.41
N PRO A 306 11.41 20.88 -18.95
CA PRO A 306 12.64 20.60 -19.69
C PRO A 306 12.72 19.10 -19.96
N LYS A 307 12.89 18.71 -21.22
CA LYS A 307 13.14 17.32 -21.58
C LYS A 307 14.41 16.87 -20.84
N ALA A 308 14.32 15.84 -20.02
CA ALA A 308 15.50 15.19 -19.51
C ALA A 308 16.37 14.83 -20.74
N SER A 309 17.53 15.49 -20.87
CA SER A 309 18.49 15.15 -21.91
C SER A 309 18.95 13.73 -21.64
N GLY A 310 18.43 12.78 -22.41
CA GLY A 310 18.92 11.42 -22.39
C GLY A 310 20.40 11.40 -22.77
N ARG A 311 21.20 10.86 -21.92
CA ARG A 311 22.49 10.22 -22.20
C ARG A 311 22.49 8.86 -21.55
#